data_0e13f918943b53d5dcbf0174eb12e626
#
_entry.id   0e13f918943b53d5dcbf0174eb12e626
#
_cell.length_a   1.000
_cell.length_b   1.000
_cell.length_c   1.000
_cell.angle_alpha   90.00
_cell.angle_beta   90.00
_cell.angle_gamma   90.00
#
_symmetry.space_group_name_H-M   'P 1'
#
loop_
_entity.id
_entity.type
_entity.pdbx_description
1 polymer ?
#
loop_
_entity_poly.entity_id
_entity_poly.type
_entity_poly.pdbx_seq_one_letter_code
_entity_poly.pdbx_strand_id
1 'polypeptide(L)'
;KEYRRQRQMCIRDRFMGVVVAFIFFGRRTRKLGEAHNARTFPQLLGLHYKSRSIQIFIASIIFIGMPLYAAVVMKGGAVFIEQMFHIDLHLALLIFTLIVAAYVITGGIKGVLYTDALQAVIMFACMLFLLFWFYHIMDMGFIEANQKLTDIAPMVPERFKALGHQGWTAMPISGSSQWYTLVTSLILGVGIGCLAQPQLVVRFMMVESTKQLNRGVLIGCVFLIVTVGAIYHVGALSNLFFLKTEGVVASEAVKDMDKIIPLFINKAMPEWFGAVFMLCILSASMSTLSAQFHTMGAAFGADAFPKLGRSKNPNSTLGVRIGVLCSILVSYVICYTLSASIIARGTALFMGICAATFLPTYFCSLYWKGATRQGALASLWVGGLASLFAMLFLHKAEAAPVGLCKALFGQDVLIDVY
;
A
#
# COMPACT_ATOMS: atom_id res chain seq x y z
N LYS A 1 -23.00 3.23 -22.37
CA LYS A 1 -22.75 4.41 -21.48
C LYS A 1 -22.46 3.98 -20.03
N GLU A 2 -23.10 2.93 -19.52
CA GLU A 2 -22.88 2.37 -18.17
C GLU A 2 -21.50 1.74 -18.00
N TYR A 3 -21.00 1.01 -18.98
CA TYR A 3 -19.70 0.37 -19.01
C TYR A 3 -18.50 1.35 -18.86
N ARG A 4 -18.62 2.55 -19.44
CA ARG A 4 -17.60 3.61 -19.25
C ARG A 4 -17.53 4.14 -17.81
N ARG A 5 -18.66 4.13 -17.09
CA ARG A 5 -18.72 4.61 -15.70
C ARG A 5 -18.03 3.68 -14.72
N GLN A 6 -18.13 2.37 -14.88
CA GLN A 6 -17.64 1.37 -13.93
C GLN A 6 -16.08 1.28 -13.90
N ARG A 7 -15.44 1.33 -15.07
CA ARG A 7 -13.96 1.27 -15.17
C ARG A 7 -13.27 2.53 -14.62
N GLN A 8 -13.89 3.68 -14.83
CA GLN A 8 -13.39 4.93 -14.23
C GLN A 8 -13.47 4.92 -12.70
N MET A 9 -14.29 4.04 -12.10
CA MET A 9 -14.44 3.98 -10.65
C MET A 9 -13.20 3.39 -9.96
N CYS A 10 -12.62 2.28 -10.41
CA CYS A 10 -11.47 1.65 -9.72
C CYS A 10 -10.20 2.51 -9.70
N ILE A 11 -9.87 3.16 -10.83
CA ILE A 11 -8.75 4.12 -10.89
C ILE A 11 -9.11 5.38 -10.08
N ARG A 12 -10.37 5.83 -10.20
CA ARG A 12 -10.91 7.01 -9.51
C ARG A 12 -10.92 6.84 -8.01
N ASP A 13 -11.18 5.65 -7.48
CA ASP A 13 -11.38 5.45 -6.04
C ASP A 13 -10.06 5.41 -5.26
N ARG A 14 -9.00 4.77 -5.77
CA ARG A 14 -7.65 4.86 -5.16
C ARG A 14 -7.07 6.26 -5.28
N PHE A 15 -7.22 6.89 -6.43
CA PHE A 15 -6.88 8.28 -6.63
C PHE A 15 -7.65 9.18 -5.67
N MET A 16 -8.96 8.98 -5.55
CA MET A 16 -9.82 9.75 -4.65
C MET A 16 -9.41 9.60 -3.18
N GLY A 17 -9.04 8.41 -2.71
CA GLY A 17 -8.59 8.21 -1.33
C GLY A 17 -7.43 9.12 -0.94
N VAL A 18 -6.37 9.16 -1.75
CA VAL A 18 -5.22 10.03 -1.49
C VAL A 18 -5.56 11.51 -1.68
N VAL A 19 -6.31 11.87 -2.73
CA VAL A 19 -6.75 13.26 -2.97
C VAL A 19 -7.65 13.77 -1.85
N VAL A 20 -8.60 12.95 -1.40
CA VAL A 20 -9.45 13.24 -0.25
C VAL A 20 -8.60 13.45 1.02
N ALA A 21 -7.58 12.59 1.25
CA ALA A 21 -6.67 12.76 2.37
C ALA A 21 -5.97 14.13 2.34
N PHE A 22 -5.44 14.53 1.20
CA PHE A 22 -4.78 15.83 1.05
C PHE A 22 -5.73 17.02 1.23
N ILE A 23 -6.90 16.99 0.59
CA ILE A 23 -7.85 18.10 0.58
C ILE A 23 -8.51 18.28 1.95
N PHE A 24 -9.06 17.21 2.50
CA PHE A 24 -9.84 17.27 3.74
C PHE A 24 -8.94 17.23 4.97
N PHE A 25 -7.96 16.32 5.02
CA PHE A 25 -7.16 16.11 6.23
C PHE A 25 -5.89 16.96 6.26
N GLY A 26 -5.21 17.17 5.13
CA GLY A 26 -3.88 17.76 5.09
C GLY A 26 -3.75 19.11 5.82
N ARG A 27 -4.62 20.07 5.49
CA ARG A 27 -4.57 21.42 6.12
C ARG A 27 -4.86 21.39 7.63
N ARG A 28 -5.84 20.56 8.04
CA ARG A 28 -6.24 20.46 9.45
C ARG A 28 -5.18 19.75 10.27
N THR A 29 -4.61 18.69 9.71
CA THR A 29 -3.52 17.93 10.33
C THR A 29 -2.28 18.80 10.52
N ARG A 30 -1.90 19.56 9.49
CA ARG A 30 -0.79 20.51 9.61
C ARG A 30 -1.01 21.50 10.73
N LYS A 31 -2.17 22.17 10.79
CA LYS A 31 -2.51 23.13 11.85
C LYS A 31 -2.52 22.48 13.24
N LEU A 32 -3.08 21.28 13.37
CA LEU A 32 -3.13 20.56 14.63
C LEU A 32 -1.71 20.12 15.07
N GLY A 33 -0.89 19.65 14.13
CA GLY A 33 0.51 19.29 14.38
C GLY A 33 1.35 20.48 14.84
N GLU A 34 1.18 21.63 14.19
CA GLU A 34 1.86 22.88 14.54
C GLU A 34 1.43 23.38 15.94
N ALA A 35 0.12 23.37 16.23
CA ALA A 35 -0.41 23.79 17.53
C ALA A 35 0.10 22.93 18.70
N HIS A 36 0.35 21.65 18.49
CA HIS A 36 0.85 20.73 19.51
C HIS A 36 2.35 20.44 19.41
N ASN A 37 3.07 21.04 18.43
CA ASN A 37 4.46 20.72 18.10
C ASN A 37 4.70 19.20 17.95
N ALA A 38 3.74 18.50 17.34
CA ALA A 38 3.77 17.05 17.15
C ALA A 38 4.64 16.69 15.94
N ARG A 39 5.49 15.67 16.09
CA ARG A 39 6.40 15.19 15.03
C ARG A 39 6.03 13.82 14.50
N THR A 40 5.21 13.08 15.25
CA THR A 40 4.75 11.73 14.89
C THR A 40 3.24 11.64 14.98
N PHE A 41 2.65 10.67 14.29
CA PHE A 41 1.20 10.45 14.35
C PHE A 41 0.72 10.06 15.75
N PRO A 42 1.40 9.16 16.51
CA PRO A 42 1.07 8.90 17.90
C PRO A 42 1.10 10.15 18.78
N GLN A 43 2.13 11.02 18.61
CA GLN A 43 2.20 12.28 19.36
C GLN A 43 1.03 13.23 19.04
N LEU A 44 0.66 13.34 17.78
CA LEU A 44 -0.44 14.20 17.35
C LEU A 44 -1.73 13.89 18.14
N LEU A 45 -2.12 12.62 18.16
CA LEU A 45 -3.34 12.20 18.85
C LEU A 45 -3.17 12.13 20.36
N GLY A 46 -2.01 11.66 20.84
CA GLY A 46 -1.69 11.61 22.27
C GLY A 46 -1.72 12.98 22.95
N LEU A 47 -1.18 14.01 22.29
CA LEU A 47 -1.18 15.40 22.79
C LEU A 47 -2.56 16.04 22.67
N HIS A 48 -3.26 15.84 21.55
CA HIS A 48 -4.61 16.35 21.34
C HIS A 48 -5.59 15.86 22.42
N TYR A 49 -5.62 14.55 22.67
CA TYR A 49 -6.49 13.95 23.70
C TYR A 49 -5.88 13.96 25.11
N LYS A 50 -4.71 14.56 25.30
CA LYS A 50 -3.97 14.61 26.58
C LYS A 50 -3.84 13.21 27.21
N SER A 51 -3.50 12.19 26.40
CA SER A 51 -3.50 10.79 26.83
C SER A 51 -2.23 10.05 26.38
N ARG A 52 -1.43 9.63 27.37
CA ARG A 52 -0.27 8.77 27.17
C ARG A 52 -0.69 7.39 26.62
N SER A 53 -1.81 6.85 27.08
CA SER A 53 -2.31 5.53 26.64
C SER A 53 -2.65 5.53 25.15
N ILE A 54 -3.28 6.58 24.63
CA ILE A 54 -3.57 6.74 23.20
C ILE A 54 -2.26 6.75 22.39
N GLN A 55 -1.27 7.51 22.83
CA GLN A 55 0.01 7.60 22.15
C GLN A 55 0.72 6.25 22.08
N ILE A 56 0.81 5.54 23.21
CA ILE A 56 1.45 4.21 23.29
C ILE A 56 0.67 3.18 22.45
N PHE A 57 -0.65 3.18 22.53
CA PHE A 57 -1.49 2.25 21.76
C PHE A 57 -1.26 2.40 20.26
N ILE A 58 -1.34 3.64 19.75
CA ILE A 58 -1.12 3.92 18.33
C ILE A 58 0.31 3.54 17.89
N ALA A 59 1.31 3.89 18.71
CA ALA A 59 2.70 3.53 18.44
C ALA A 59 2.89 2.01 18.38
N SER A 60 2.24 1.26 19.26
CA SER A 60 2.31 -0.21 19.30
C SER A 60 1.66 -0.82 18.05
N ILE A 61 0.48 -0.35 17.65
CA ILE A 61 -0.20 -0.85 16.42
C ILE A 61 0.64 -0.54 15.17
N ILE A 62 1.27 0.63 15.09
CA ILE A 62 2.17 0.97 13.99
C ILE A 62 3.37 0.02 13.97
N PHE A 63 4.01 -0.21 15.12
CA PHE A 63 5.23 -1.03 15.20
C PHE A 63 4.96 -2.51 14.95
N ILE A 64 3.77 -3.03 15.30
CA ILE A 64 3.37 -4.42 15.10
C ILE A 64 2.76 -4.66 13.72
N GLY A 65 1.87 -3.78 13.25
CA GLY A 65 1.10 -3.98 12.03
C GLY A 65 1.81 -3.54 10.75
N MET A 66 2.57 -2.45 10.81
CA MET A 66 3.23 -1.90 9.62
C MET A 66 4.36 -2.78 9.04
N PRO A 67 5.09 -3.62 9.81
CA PRO A 67 6.06 -4.55 9.24
C PRO A 67 5.49 -5.52 8.21
N LEU A 68 4.22 -5.92 8.36
CA LEU A 68 3.54 -6.74 7.35
C LEU A 68 3.44 -6.00 6.01
N TYR A 69 3.07 -4.72 6.04
CA TYR A 69 3.00 -3.91 4.82
C TYR A 69 4.40 -3.68 4.23
N ALA A 70 5.41 -3.42 5.06
CA ALA A 70 6.78 -3.30 4.59
C ALA A 70 7.29 -4.60 3.95
N ALA A 71 7.01 -5.75 4.54
CA ALA A 71 7.37 -7.06 4.00
C ALA A 71 6.79 -7.30 2.61
N VAL A 72 5.53 -6.91 2.40
CA VAL A 72 4.85 -7.02 1.09
C VAL A 72 5.51 -6.12 0.04
N VAL A 73 5.89 -4.90 0.39
CA VAL A 73 6.62 -3.98 -0.51
C VAL A 73 8.02 -4.50 -0.81
N MET A 74 8.73 -5.05 0.19
CA MET A 74 10.03 -5.71 0.00
C MET A 74 9.91 -6.88 -0.97
N LYS A 75 8.87 -7.71 -0.84
CA LYS A 75 8.63 -8.84 -1.74
C LYS A 75 8.44 -8.38 -3.18
N GLY A 76 7.67 -7.30 -3.42
CA GLY A 76 7.48 -6.73 -4.75
C GLY A 76 8.80 -6.33 -5.41
N GLY A 77 9.71 -5.67 -4.69
CA GLY A 77 11.05 -5.35 -5.17
C GLY A 77 11.91 -6.59 -5.43
N ALA A 78 11.88 -7.56 -4.52
CA ALA A 78 12.68 -8.78 -4.63
C ALA A 78 12.25 -9.68 -5.80
N VAL A 79 10.93 -9.85 -6.02
CA VAL A 79 10.39 -10.61 -7.17
C VAL A 79 10.84 -10.00 -8.49
N PHE A 80 10.91 -8.68 -8.58
CA PHE A 80 11.37 -8.04 -9.80
C PHE A 80 12.87 -8.24 -10.02
N ILE A 81 13.69 -8.16 -8.96
CA ILE A 81 15.14 -8.47 -9.01
C ILE A 81 15.35 -9.93 -9.41
N GLU A 82 14.61 -10.88 -8.82
CA GLU A 82 14.62 -12.31 -9.19
C GLU A 82 14.41 -12.50 -10.70
N GLN A 83 13.39 -11.87 -11.27
CA GLN A 83 13.03 -12.03 -12.67
C GLN A 83 14.02 -11.37 -13.64
N MET A 84 14.64 -10.25 -13.25
CA MET A 84 15.59 -9.53 -14.10
C MET A 84 16.99 -10.12 -14.11
N PHE A 85 17.45 -10.62 -12.96
CA PHE A 85 18.81 -11.16 -12.82
C PHE A 85 18.86 -12.69 -12.81
N HIS A 86 17.69 -13.37 -12.88
CA HIS A 86 17.59 -14.84 -12.83
C HIS A 86 18.29 -15.44 -11.60
N ILE A 87 18.23 -14.76 -10.46
CA ILE A 87 18.76 -15.21 -9.16
C ILE A 87 17.63 -15.74 -8.28
N ASP A 88 18.02 -16.48 -7.23
CA ASP A 88 17.03 -16.95 -6.25
C ASP A 88 16.32 -15.81 -5.53
N LEU A 89 15.01 -15.98 -5.26
CA LEU A 89 14.17 -14.96 -4.59
C LEU A 89 14.72 -14.57 -3.21
N HIS A 90 15.26 -15.54 -2.44
CA HIS A 90 15.80 -15.26 -1.11
C HIS A 90 17.08 -14.44 -1.18
N LEU A 91 17.93 -14.70 -2.18
CA LEU A 91 19.12 -13.90 -2.43
C LEU A 91 18.74 -12.49 -2.91
N ALA A 92 17.78 -12.36 -3.81
CA ALA A 92 17.25 -11.08 -4.25
C ALA A 92 16.68 -10.25 -3.08
N LEU A 93 15.92 -10.91 -2.19
CA LEU A 93 15.37 -10.29 -0.99
C LEU A 93 16.47 -9.82 -0.04
N LEU A 94 17.51 -10.62 0.18
CA LEU A 94 18.62 -10.25 1.05
C LEU A 94 19.36 -9.02 0.50
N ILE A 95 19.72 -9.04 -0.79
CA ILE A 95 20.41 -7.91 -1.45
C ILE A 95 19.57 -6.64 -1.34
N PHE A 96 18.29 -6.73 -1.69
CA PHE A 96 17.39 -5.58 -1.63
C PHE A 96 17.25 -5.03 -0.20
N THR A 97 17.12 -5.92 0.80
CA THR A 97 17.02 -5.53 2.20
C THR A 97 18.29 -4.81 2.68
N LEU A 98 19.47 -5.29 2.30
CA LEU A 98 20.74 -4.64 2.66
C LEU A 98 20.86 -3.24 2.04
N ILE A 99 20.46 -3.08 0.77
CA ILE A 99 20.45 -1.77 0.09
C ILE A 99 19.51 -0.80 0.83
N VAL A 100 18.29 -1.26 1.13
CA VAL A 100 17.29 -0.45 1.84
C VAL A 100 17.78 -0.09 3.25
N ALA A 101 18.34 -1.06 3.98
CA ALA A 101 18.86 -0.82 5.33
C ALA A 101 19.99 0.21 5.32
N ALA A 102 20.98 0.07 4.43
CA ALA A 102 22.08 1.01 4.30
C ALA A 102 21.56 2.43 4.02
N TYR A 103 20.66 2.58 3.08
CA TYR A 103 20.08 3.85 2.68
C TYR A 103 19.24 4.50 3.79
N VAL A 104 18.36 3.73 4.44
CA VAL A 104 17.44 4.26 5.47
C VAL A 104 18.19 4.64 6.76
N ILE A 105 19.18 3.84 7.17
CA ILE A 105 19.92 4.08 8.41
C ILE A 105 20.87 5.28 8.26
N THR A 106 21.51 5.44 7.10
CA THR A 106 22.49 6.51 6.86
C THR A 106 21.87 7.83 6.41
N GLY A 107 20.83 7.76 5.57
CA GLY A 107 20.25 8.94 4.90
C GLY A 107 19.46 9.88 5.79
N GLY A 108 18.86 9.38 6.87
CA GLY A 108 17.98 10.16 7.74
C GLY A 108 16.77 10.75 6.97
N ILE A 109 15.90 11.50 7.65
CA ILE A 109 14.65 12.02 7.06
C ILE A 109 14.90 12.98 5.89
N LYS A 110 15.92 13.86 5.97
CA LYS A 110 16.21 14.83 4.90
C LYS A 110 16.73 14.15 3.64
N GLY A 111 17.65 13.19 3.77
CA GLY A 111 18.17 12.41 2.65
C GLY A 111 17.06 11.65 1.94
N VAL A 112 16.15 11.04 2.71
CA VAL A 112 14.98 10.33 2.18
C VAL A 112 14.09 11.25 1.34
N LEU A 113 13.79 12.46 1.79
CA LEU A 113 12.93 13.38 1.03
C LEU A 113 13.51 13.78 -0.33
N TYR A 114 14.84 14.00 -0.41
CA TYR A 114 15.49 14.31 -1.69
C TYR A 114 15.52 13.11 -2.65
N THR A 115 15.80 11.92 -2.12
CA THR A 115 15.78 10.70 -2.92
C THR A 115 14.37 10.35 -3.37
N ASP A 116 13.34 10.52 -2.51
CA ASP A 116 11.94 10.34 -2.87
C ASP A 116 11.53 11.25 -4.05
N ALA A 117 11.99 12.50 -4.08
CA ALA A 117 11.70 13.41 -5.18
C ALA A 117 12.32 12.95 -6.51
N LEU A 118 13.59 12.51 -6.49
CA LEU A 118 14.25 11.93 -7.67
C LEU A 118 13.55 10.65 -8.14
N GLN A 119 13.24 9.77 -7.21
CA GLN A 119 12.52 8.52 -7.47
C GLN A 119 11.14 8.76 -8.08
N ALA A 120 10.42 9.80 -7.63
CA ALA A 120 9.13 10.16 -8.21
C ALA A 120 9.26 10.62 -9.68
N VAL A 121 10.31 11.36 -10.04
CA VAL A 121 10.56 11.75 -11.43
C VAL A 121 10.85 10.53 -12.31
N ILE A 122 11.69 9.59 -11.83
CA ILE A 122 11.98 8.35 -12.54
C ILE A 122 10.70 7.54 -12.76
N MET A 123 9.89 7.37 -11.73
CA MET A 123 8.61 6.65 -11.79
C MET A 123 7.66 7.29 -12.80
N PHE A 124 7.52 8.61 -12.77
CA PHE A 124 6.62 9.35 -13.65
C PHE A 124 7.01 9.18 -15.13
N ALA A 125 8.29 9.38 -15.45
CA ALA A 125 8.81 9.24 -16.80
C ALA A 125 8.69 7.79 -17.32
N CYS A 126 9.02 6.81 -16.46
CA CYS A 126 8.94 5.40 -16.79
C CYS A 126 7.49 4.94 -17.07
N MET A 127 6.53 5.40 -16.27
CA MET A 127 5.11 5.05 -16.45
C MET A 127 4.51 5.69 -17.70
N LEU A 128 4.91 6.92 -18.04
CA LEU A 128 4.53 7.53 -19.31
C LEU A 128 5.08 6.73 -20.48
N PHE A 129 6.37 6.39 -20.46
CA PHE A 129 6.97 5.60 -21.53
C PHE A 129 6.29 4.24 -21.69
N LEU A 130 6.06 3.51 -20.58
CA LEU A 130 5.36 2.24 -20.58
C LEU A 130 3.99 2.32 -21.25
N LEU A 131 3.22 3.36 -20.93
CA LEU A 131 1.90 3.56 -21.49
C LEU A 131 1.95 3.83 -23.00
N PHE A 132 2.81 4.75 -23.44
CA PHE A 132 2.94 5.09 -24.86
C PHE A 132 3.51 3.93 -25.68
N TRP A 133 4.53 3.24 -25.15
CA TRP A 133 5.14 2.10 -25.83
C TRP A 133 4.17 0.93 -26.00
N PHE A 134 3.31 0.68 -25.02
CA PHE A 134 2.27 -0.34 -25.14
C PHE A 134 1.38 -0.12 -26.38
N TYR A 135 0.88 1.11 -26.55
CA TYR A 135 0.05 1.44 -27.71
C TYR A 135 0.82 1.36 -29.03
N HIS A 136 2.10 1.71 -29.00
CA HIS A 136 2.97 1.61 -30.17
C HIS A 136 3.18 0.16 -30.64
N ILE A 137 3.54 -0.77 -29.75
CA ILE A 137 3.77 -2.19 -30.10
C ILE A 137 2.49 -2.94 -30.48
N MET A 138 1.37 -2.53 -29.90
CA MET A 138 0.10 -3.16 -30.21
C MET A 138 -0.55 -2.61 -31.48
N ASP A 139 -0.05 -1.48 -31.98
CA ASP A 139 -0.58 -0.75 -33.14
C ASP A 139 -2.09 -0.52 -33.03
N MET A 140 -2.52 -0.01 -31.89
CA MET A 140 -3.92 0.21 -31.53
C MET A 140 -4.12 1.56 -30.86
N GLY A 141 -5.26 2.19 -31.17
CA GLY A 141 -5.69 3.37 -30.45
C GLY A 141 -6.28 3.04 -29.06
N PHE A 142 -6.37 4.06 -28.20
CA PHE A 142 -6.91 3.91 -26.83
C PHE A 142 -8.33 3.30 -26.80
N ILE A 143 -9.21 3.73 -27.73
CA ILE A 143 -10.60 3.24 -27.78
C ILE A 143 -10.63 1.79 -28.26
N GLU A 144 -9.88 1.48 -29.31
CA GLU A 144 -9.80 0.15 -29.90
C GLU A 144 -9.27 -0.89 -28.89
N ALA A 145 -8.15 -0.59 -28.23
CA ALA A 145 -7.58 -1.48 -27.22
C ALA A 145 -8.57 -1.79 -26.09
N ASN A 146 -9.35 -0.78 -25.66
CA ASN A 146 -10.38 -0.97 -24.67
C ASN A 146 -11.57 -1.82 -25.16
N GLN A 147 -11.93 -1.66 -26.43
CA GLN A 147 -12.98 -2.48 -27.04
C GLN A 147 -12.51 -3.95 -27.13
N LYS A 148 -11.31 -4.19 -27.67
CA LYS A 148 -10.73 -5.53 -27.75
C LYS A 148 -10.61 -6.19 -26.37
N LEU A 149 -10.25 -5.41 -25.32
CA LEU A 149 -10.21 -5.92 -23.94
C LEU A 149 -11.60 -6.32 -23.43
N THR A 150 -12.66 -5.68 -23.92
CA THR A 150 -14.04 -6.06 -23.62
C THR A 150 -14.43 -7.33 -24.39
N ASP A 151 -14.05 -7.42 -25.65
CA ASP A 151 -14.39 -8.55 -26.52
C ASP A 151 -13.80 -9.88 -26.05
N ILE A 152 -12.63 -9.85 -25.38
CA ILE A 152 -12.02 -11.05 -24.79
C ILE A 152 -12.62 -11.48 -23.43
N ALA A 153 -13.68 -10.84 -22.94
CA ALA A 153 -14.34 -11.24 -21.69
C ALA A 153 -14.75 -12.74 -21.64
N PRO A 154 -15.19 -13.40 -22.73
CA PRO A 154 -15.47 -14.84 -22.73
C PRO A 154 -14.25 -15.72 -22.40
N MET A 155 -13.03 -15.19 -22.63
CA MET A 155 -11.77 -15.89 -22.39
C MET A 155 -11.30 -15.84 -20.92
N VAL A 156 -12.10 -15.27 -20.03
CA VAL A 156 -11.81 -15.34 -18.58
C VAL A 156 -11.78 -16.81 -18.15
N PRO A 157 -10.69 -17.28 -17.51
CA PRO A 157 -10.59 -18.65 -17.03
C PRO A 157 -11.72 -19.04 -16.07
N GLU A 158 -12.22 -20.28 -16.18
CA GLU A 158 -13.37 -20.75 -15.40
C GLU A 158 -13.18 -20.59 -13.88
N ARG A 159 -11.94 -20.77 -13.40
CA ARG A 159 -11.59 -20.53 -11.98
C ARG A 159 -11.91 -19.11 -11.50
N PHE A 160 -11.80 -18.10 -12.37
CA PHE A 160 -12.14 -16.72 -12.04
C PHE A 160 -13.62 -16.41 -12.29
N LYS A 161 -14.23 -17.02 -13.31
CA LYS A 161 -15.69 -16.92 -13.51
C LYS A 161 -16.45 -17.46 -12.31
N ALA A 162 -16.00 -18.58 -11.74
CA ALA A 162 -16.56 -19.17 -10.53
C ALA A 162 -16.49 -18.22 -9.32
N LEU A 163 -15.49 -17.32 -9.27
CA LEU A 163 -15.36 -16.25 -8.25
C LEU A 163 -16.17 -15.00 -8.58
N GLY A 164 -16.84 -14.95 -9.74
CA GLY A 164 -17.67 -13.82 -10.16
C GLY A 164 -17.01 -12.84 -11.12
N HIS A 165 -15.86 -13.17 -11.73
CA HIS A 165 -15.17 -12.31 -12.70
C HIS A 165 -15.93 -12.30 -14.04
N GLN A 166 -16.29 -11.10 -14.54
CA GLN A 166 -17.08 -10.94 -15.78
C GLN A 166 -16.26 -10.39 -16.96
N GLY A 167 -14.99 -10.17 -16.79
CA GLY A 167 -14.12 -9.56 -17.81
C GLY A 167 -13.28 -8.42 -17.23
N TRP A 168 -12.24 -8.03 -17.95
CA TRP A 168 -11.27 -7.01 -17.49
C TRP A 168 -11.79 -5.57 -17.54
N THR A 169 -12.93 -5.34 -18.19
CA THR A 169 -13.60 -4.04 -18.29
C THR A 169 -14.91 -3.98 -17.52
N ALA A 170 -15.38 -5.11 -16.96
CA ALA A 170 -16.62 -5.22 -16.20
C ALA A 170 -16.34 -5.34 -14.69
N MET A 171 -17.30 -4.87 -13.88
CA MET A 171 -17.29 -5.17 -12.44
C MET A 171 -17.63 -6.63 -12.20
N PRO A 172 -17.09 -7.28 -11.17
CA PRO A 172 -17.51 -8.62 -10.78
C PRO A 172 -19.00 -8.68 -10.42
N ILE A 173 -19.57 -9.87 -10.45
CA ILE A 173 -20.95 -10.11 -10.01
C ILE A 173 -21.12 -9.60 -8.58
N SER A 174 -22.13 -8.76 -8.34
CA SER A 174 -22.40 -8.20 -7.01
C SER A 174 -22.64 -9.32 -5.98
N GLY A 175 -21.96 -9.22 -4.83
CA GLY A 175 -22.04 -10.22 -3.77
C GLY A 175 -21.17 -11.47 -4.00
N SER A 176 -20.43 -11.55 -5.11
CA SER A 176 -19.44 -12.62 -5.33
C SER A 176 -18.16 -12.42 -4.51
N SER A 177 -17.35 -13.48 -4.33
CA SER A 177 -16.06 -13.40 -3.65
C SER A 177 -15.12 -12.37 -4.29
N GLN A 178 -15.08 -12.32 -5.63
CA GLN A 178 -14.31 -11.32 -6.37
C GLN A 178 -14.81 -9.89 -6.12
N TRP A 179 -16.13 -9.70 -6.02
CA TRP A 179 -16.72 -8.39 -5.73
C TRP A 179 -16.33 -7.91 -4.32
N TYR A 180 -16.42 -8.77 -3.32
CA TYR A 180 -15.98 -8.43 -1.97
C TYR A 180 -14.49 -8.08 -1.94
N THR A 181 -13.64 -8.88 -2.56
CA THR A 181 -12.21 -8.60 -2.64
C THR A 181 -11.93 -7.26 -3.31
N LEU A 182 -12.57 -6.98 -4.46
CA LEU A 182 -12.32 -5.75 -5.20
C LEU A 182 -12.90 -4.53 -4.48
N VAL A 183 -14.20 -4.58 -4.13
CA VAL A 183 -14.91 -3.40 -3.62
C VAL A 183 -14.58 -3.15 -2.16
N THR A 184 -14.70 -4.15 -1.29
CA THR A 184 -14.52 -3.93 0.15
C THR A 184 -13.04 -3.84 0.54
N SER A 185 -12.20 -4.76 0.06
CA SER A 185 -10.78 -4.80 0.46
C SER A 185 -9.93 -3.80 -0.32
N LEU A 186 -9.99 -3.82 -1.67
CA LEU A 186 -9.09 -3.00 -2.48
C LEU A 186 -9.58 -1.56 -2.65
N ILE A 187 -10.86 -1.34 -2.93
CA ILE A 187 -11.38 0.02 -3.15
C ILE A 187 -11.63 0.71 -1.82
N LEU A 188 -12.51 0.17 -0.98
CA LEU A 188 -12.86 0.81 0.29
C LEU A 188 -11.74 0.67 1.32
N GLY A 189 -11.19 -0.53 1.53
CA GLY A 189 -10.14 -0.77 2.53
C GLY A 189 -8.89 0.07 2.26
N VAL A 190 -8.35 0.02 1.05
CA VAL A 190 -7.16 0.82 0.68
C VAL A 190 -7.50 2.30 0.57
N GLY A 191 -8.61 2.67 -0.12
CA GLY A 191 -8.99 4.07 -0.33
C GLY A 191 -9.27 4.81 0.99
N ILE A 192 -10.04 4.22 1.89
CA ILE A 192 -10.34 4.79 3.21
C ILE A 192 -9.11 4.70 4.12
N GLY A 193 -8.37 3.59 4.09
CA GLY A 193 -7.19 3.38 4.90
C GLY A 193 -6.08 4.40 4.65
N CYS A 194 -5.92 4.86 3.42
CA CYS A 194 -4.98 5.94 3.07
C CYS A 194 -5.24 7.23 3.84
N LEU A 195 -6.49 7.53 4.24
CA LEU A 195 -6.83 8.76 4.97
C LEU A 195 -6.13 8.85 6.33
N ALA A 196 -5.91 7.73 6.98
CA ALA A 196 -5.28 7.66 8.30
C ALA A 196 -3.94 6.91 8.30
N GLN A 197 -3.31 6.78 7.14
CA GLN A 197 -2.02 6.11 7.01
C GLN A 197 -0.93 6.91 7.74
N PRO A 198 -0.23 6.33 8.74
CA PRO A 198 0.66 7.08 9.63
C PRO A 198 1.75 7.87 8.90
N GLN A 199 2.40 7.26 7.90
CA GLN A 199 3.46 7.94 7.14
C GLN A 199 2.93 9.12 6.30
N LEU A 200 1.68 9.07 5.82
CA LEU A 200 1.07 10.17 5.09
C LEU A 200 0.71 11.32 6.04
N VAL A 201 0.16 11.00 7.21
CA VAL A 201 -0.15 11.99 8.25
C VAL A 201 1.10 12.74 8.70
N VAL A 202 2.23 12.05 8.90
CA VAL A 202 3.52 12.68 9.24
C VAL A 202 3.95 13.66 8.14
N ARG A 203 3.81 13.30 6.87
CA ARG A 203 4.14 14.19 5.74
C ARG A 203 3.31 15.47 5.74
N PHE A 204 2.01 15.42 6.10
CA PHE A 204 1.20 16.63 6.23
C PHE A 204 1.72 17.61 7.31
N MET A 205 2.25 17.08 8.42
CA MET A 205 2.82 17.90 9.49
C MET A 205 4.17 18.52 9.12
N MET A 206 4.92 17.90 8.20
CA MET A 206 6.26 18.37 7.80
C MET A 206 6.23 19.51 6.76
N VAL A 207 5.09 19.77 6.12
CA VAL A 207 4.98 20.82 5.10
C VAL A 207 5.04 22.20 5.74
N GLU A 208 5.96 23.07 5.27
CA GLU A 208 6.23 24.39 5.87
C GLU A 208 5.06 25.37 5.77
N SER A 209 4.26 25.30 4.68
CA SER A 209 3.16 26.26 4.49
C SER A 209 1.94 25.63 3.81
N THR A 210 0.75 26.19 4.05
CA THR A 210 -0.49 25.79 3.36
C THR A 210 -0.40 25.99 1.84
N LYS A 211 0.39 26.98 1.38
CA LYS A 211 0.61 27.22 -0.06
C LYS A 211 1.40 26.07 -0.70
N GLN A 212 2.44 25.58 -0.03
CA GLN A 212 3.20 24.42 -0.48
C GLN A 212 2.34 23.16 -0.45
N LEU A 213 1.52 22.97 0.59
CA LEU A 213 0.57 21.83 0.65
C LEU A 213 -0.37 21.83 -0.55
N ASN A 214 -0.97 22.96 -0.91
CA ASN A 214 -1.88 23.06 -2.05
C ASN A 214 -1.19 22.78 -3.38
N ARG A 215 0.05 23.26 -3.58
CA ARG A 215 0.86 22.91 -4.75
C ARG A 215 1.16 21.40 -4.79
N GLY A 216 1.50 20.83 -3.63
CA GLY A 216 1.70 19.39 -3.48
C GLY A 216 0.47 18.57 -3.86
N VAL A 217 -0.73 19.04 -3.54
CA VAL A 217 -2.00 18.39 -3.97
C VAL A 217 -2.07 18.35 -5.49
N LEU A 218 -1.87 19.48 -6.17
CA LEU A 218 -2.00 19.54 -7.63
C LEU A 218 -0.97 18.65 -8.33
N ILE A 219 0.31 18.76 -7.94
CA ILE A 219 1.40 17.94 -8.49
C ILE A 219 1.15 16.45 -8.19
N GLY A 220 0.75 16.13 -6.95
CA GLY A 220 0.44 14.77 -6.53
C GLY A 220 -0.75 14.18 -7.29
N CYS A 221 -1.79 14.97 -7.59
CA CYS A 221 -2.91 14.52 -8.41
C CYS A 221 -2.47 14.10 -9.82
N VAL A 222 -1.68 14.94 -10.49
CA VAL A 222 -1.15 14.63 -11.83
C VAL A 222 -0.25 13.39 -11.78
N PHE A 223 0.63 13.32 -10.79
CA PHE A 223 1.51 12.17 -10.57
C PHE A 223 0.71 10.87 -10.37
N LEU A 224 -0.30 10.87 -9.53
CA LEU A 224 -1.12 9.69 -9.25
C LEU A 224 -1.95 9.24 -10.46
N ILE A 225 -2.52 10.19 -11.22
CA ILE A 225 -3.25 9.86 -12.45
C ILE A 225 -2.34 9.13 -13.43
N VAL A 226 -1.14 9.64 -13.63
CA VAL A 226 -0.19 9.04 -14.57
C VAL A 226 0.34 7.71 -14.06
N THR A 227 0.91 7.67 -12.84
CA THR A 227 1.58 6.47 -12.34
C THR A 227 0.60 5.34 -12.02
N VAL A 228 -0.43 5.62 -11.24
CA VAL A 228 -1.44 4.62 -10.87
C VAL A 228 -2.33 4.27 -12.07
N GLY A 229 -2.74 5.29 -12.86
CA GLY A 229 -3.54 5.09 -14.05
C GLY A 229 -2.85 4.23 -15.10
N ALA A 230 -1.57 4.51 -15.41
CA ALA A 230 -0.80 3.73 -16.38
C ALA A 230 -0.64 2.28 -15.95
N ILE A 231 -0.23 2.00 -14.70
CA ILE A 231 -0.02 0.63 -14.20
C ILE A 231 -1.29 -0.22 -14.28
N TYR A 232 -2.42 0.29 -13.77
CA TYR A 232 -3.67 -0.48 -13.84
C TYR A 232 -4.18 -0.67 -15.25
N HIS A 233 -3.95 0.33 -16.11
CA HIS A 233 -4.37 0.25 -17.49
C HIS A 233 -3.53 -0.75 -18.28
N VAL A 234 -2.21 -0.64 -18.22
CA VAL A 234 -1.29 -1.57 -18.89
C VAL A 234 -1.41 -2.98 -18.31
N GLY A 235 -1.62 -3.11 -16.98
CA GLY A 235 -1.88 -4.40 -16.35
C GLY A 235 -3.11 -5.12 -16.92
N ALA A 236 -4.21 -4.40 -17.18
CA ALA A 236 -5.37 -4.98 -17.84
C ALA A 236 -5.11 -5.29 -19.32
N LEU A 237 -4.43 -4.38 -20.02
CA LEU A 237 -4.11 -4.52 -21.44
C LEU A 237 -3.05 -5.59 -21.73
N SER A 238 -2.23 -6.00 -20.76
CA SER A 238 -1.25 -7.09 -20.93
C SER A 238 -1.92 -8.39 -21.37
N ASN A 239 -3.20 -8.61 -21.02
CA ASN A 239 -3.96 -9.76 -21.53
C ASN A 239 -4.07 -9.78 -23.06
N LEU A 240 -4.21 -8.62 -23.71
CA LEU A 240 -4.22 -8.54 -25.18
C LEU A 240 -2.86 -8.88 -25.76
N PHE A 241 -1.78 -8.47 -25.11
CA PHE A 241 -0.43 -8.80 -25.53
C PHE A 241 -0.18 -10.31 -25.47
N PHE A 242 -0.46 -10.96 -24.33
CA PHE A 242 -0.28 -12.41 -24.16
C PHE A 242 -1.18 -13.20 -25.10
N LEU A 243 -2.42 -12.74 -25.33
CA LEU A 243 -3.31 -13.36 -26.28
C LEU A 243 -2.78 -13.28 -27.72
N LYS A 244 -2.18 -12.14 -28.12
CA LYS A 244 -1.57 -11.97 -29.46
C LYS A 244 -0.30 -12.80 -29.63
N THR A 245 0.52 -12.95 -28.58
CA THR A 245 1.84 -13.59 -28.66
C THR A 245 1.82 -15.07 -28.28
N GLU A 246 0.98 -15.49 -27.35
CA GLU A 246 0.96 -16.84 -26.76
C GLU A 246 -0.39 -17.55 -26.91
N GLY A 247 -1.41 -16.85 -27.42
CA GLY A 247 -2.75 -17.44 -27.59
C GLY A 247 -3.55 -17.62 -26.30
N VAL A 248 -3.01 -17.19 -25.14
CA VAL A 248 -3.62 -17.31 -23.82
C VAL A 248 -3.67 -15.96 -23.09
N VAL A 249 -4.55 -15.81 -22.12
CA VAL A 249 -4.61 -14.60 -21.29
C VAL A 249 -3.47 -14.59 -20.26
N ALA A 250 -3.08 -13.41 -19.80
CA ALA A 250 -1.93 -13.21 -18.89
C ALA A 250 -1.95 -14.12 -17.66
N SER A 251 -3.13 -14.39 -17.09
CA SER A 251 -3.30 -15.23 -15.92
C SER A 251 -3.14 -16.74 -16.19
N GLU A 252 -3.11 -17.15 -17.44
CA GLU A 252 -2.81 -18.53 -17.86
C GLU A 252 -1.36 -18.67 -18.33
N ALA A 253 -0.77 -17.60 -18.88
CA ALA A 253 0.63 -17.56 -19.25
C ALA A 253 1.57 -17.70 -18.04
N VAL A 254 1.14 -17.28 -16.84
CA VAL A 254 1.95 -17.31 -15.61
C VAL A 254 1.12 -17.80 -14.43
N LYS A 255 1.65 -18.79 -13.68
CA LYS A 255 0.98 -19.32 -12.48
C LYS A 255 0.93 -18.29 -11.32
N ASP A 256 1.95 -17.49 -11.18
CA ASP A 256 2.07 -16.46 -10.14
C ASP A 256 1.69 -15.08 -10.69
N MET A 257 0.60 -14.53 -10.19
CA MET A 257 0.07 -13.22 -10.61
C MET A 257 1.08 -12.08 -10.44
N ASP A 258 1.95 -12.15 -9.44
CA ASP A 258 2.95 -11.12 -9.16
C ASP A 258 4.07 -11.10 -10.23
N LYS A 259 4.21 -12.18 -11.03
CA LYS A 259 5.19 -12.31 -12.11
C LYS A 259 4.67 -11.88 -13.49
N ILE A 260 3.39 -11.54 -13.64
CA ILE A 260 2.80 -11.14 -14.93
C ILE A 260 3.47 -9.90 -15.50
N ILE A 261 3.59 -8.83 -14.69
CA ILE A 261 4.17 -7.56 -15.16
C ILE A 261 5.67 -7.68 -15.47
N PRO A 262 6.52 -8.30 -14.62
CA PRO A 262 7.91 -8.57 -14.99
C PRO A 262 8.04 -9.33 -16.30
N LEU A 263 7.26 -10.39 -16.52
CA LEU A 263 7.29 -11.16 -17.76
C LEU A 263 6.83 -10.33 -18.97
N PHE A 264 5.76 -9.53 -18.79
CA PHE A 264 5.31 -8.61 -19.84
C PHE A 264 6.41 -7.63 -20.23
N ILE A 265 7.10 -7.01 -19.27
CA ILE A 265 8.20 -6.07 -19.53
C ILE A 265 9.32 -6.76 -20.31
N ASN A 266 9.73 -7.96 -19.90
CA ASN A 266 10.81 -8.71 -20.58
C ASN A 266 10.46 -9.09 -22.03
N LYS A 267 9.18 -9.35 -22.34
CA LYS A 267 8.76 -9.78 -23.69
C LYS A 267 8.33 -8.62 -24.60
N ALA A 268 7.74 -7.59 -24.02
CA ALA A 268 7.08 -6.52 -24.77
C ALA A 268 7.94 -5.27 -24.95
N MET A 269 8.93 -5.06 -24.06
CA MET A 269 9.71 -3.82 -24.04
C MET A 269 11.09 -4.02 -24.67
N PRO A 270 11.73 -2.94 -25.14
CA PRO A 270 13.14 -2.99 -25.56
C PRO A 270 14.03 -3.44 -24.39
N GLU A 271 15.12 -4.17 -24.67
CA GLU A 271 16.03 -4.70 -23.64
C GLU A 271 16.52 -3.65 -22.65
N TRP A 272 16.89 -2.46 -23.12
CA TRP A 272 17.33 -1.35 -22.27
C TRP A 272 16.23 -0.88 -21.31
N PHE A 273 14.96 -0.99 -21.69
CA PHE A 273 13.85 -0.54 -20.86
C PHE A 273 13.64 -1.44 -19.64
N GLY A 274 13.96 -2.71 -19.74
CA GLY A 274 13.94 -3.62 -18.60
C GLY A 274 14.74 -3.09 -17.41
N ALA A 275 15.97 -2.59 -17.67
CA ALA A 275 16.81 -1.98 -16.64
C ALA A 275 16.21 -0.67 -16.09
N VAL A 276 15.66 0.19 -16.94
CA VAL A 276 15.00 1.45 -16.52
C VAL A 276 13.75 1.14 -15.70
N PHE A 277 12.96 0.16 -16.11
CA PHE A 277 11.77 -0.25 -15.36
C PHE A 277 12.11 -0.88 -14.00
N MET A 278 13.20 -1.64 -13.95
CA MET A 278 13.73 -2.15 -12.67
C MET A 278 14.07 -0.98 -11.73
N LEU A 279 14.80 0.03 -12.22
CA LEU A 279 15.07 1.24 -11.44
C LEU A 279 13.78 1.95 -10.97
N CYS A 280 12.75 1.96 -11.81
CA CYS A 280 11.44 2.51 -11.46
C CYS A 280 10.78 1.73 -10.30
N ILE A 281 10.73 0.40 -10.36
CA ILE A 281 10.14 -0.44 -9.33
C ILE A 281 10.94 -0.38 -8.02
N LEU A 282 12.27 -0.43 -8.11
CA LEU A 282 13.13 -0.25 -6.94
C LEU A 282 12.95 1.13 -6.31
N SER A 283 12.85 2.18 -7.14
CA SER A 283 12.56 3.54 -6.66
C SER A 283 11.22 3.60 -5.92
N ALA A 284 10.16 3.01 -6.46
CA ALA A 284 8.85 2.95 -5.82
C ALA A 284 8.88 2.22 -4.48
N SER A 285 9.54 1.05 -4.47
CA SER A 285 9.67 0.23 -3.26
C SER A 285 10.52 0.92 -2.20
N MET A 286 11.67 1.48 -2.58
CA MET A 286 12.60 2.17 -1.66
C MET A 286 11.96 3.43 -1.04
N SER A 287 11.27 4.26 -1.84
CA SER A 287 10.55 5.44 -1.34
C SER A 287 9.45 5.06 -0.33
N THR A 288 8.73 3.97 -0.59
CA THR A 288 7.70 3.47 0.32
C THR A 288 8.32 2.91 1.60
N LEU A 289 9.33 2.05 1.48
CA LEU A 289 9.98 1.39 2.61
C LEU A 289 10.69 2.39 3.54
N SER A 290 11.36 3.40 2.98
CA SER A 290 12.02 4.42 3.77
C SER A 290 11.03 5.18 4.66
N ALA A 291 9.88 5.59 4.10
CA ALA A 291 8.83 6.26 4.86
C ALA A 291 8.23 5.36 5.95
N GLN A 292 8.04 4.07 5.65
CA GLN A 292 7.52 3.08 6.61
C GLN A 292 8.50 2.84 7.75
N PHE A 293 9.76 2.54 7.45
CA PHE A 293 10.76 2.25 8.47
C PHE A 293 11.05 3.44 9.37
N HIS A 294 11.09 4.66 8.82
CA HIS A 294 11.18 5.86 9.65
C HIS A 294 9.96 6.07 10.54
N THR A 295 8.75 5.78 10.05
CA THR A 295 7.52 5.89 10.84
C THR A 295 7.51 4.87 11.97
N MET A 296 7.88 3.61 11.71
CA MET A 296 8.01 2.57 12.72
C MET A 296 9.11 2.87 13.73
N GLY A 297 10.27 3.31 13.24
CA GLY A 297 11.40 3.70 14.10
C GLY A 297 11.06 4.85 15.03
N ALA A 298 10.33 5.86 14.54
CA ALA A 298 9.86 6.99 15.34
C ALA A 298 8.79 6.55 16.36
N ALA A 299 7.83 5.72 15.93
CA ALA A 299 6.80 5.18 16.82
C ALA A 299 7.41 4.37 17.97
N PHE A 300 8.41 3.54 17.68
CA PHE A 300 9.14 2.79 18.71
C PHE A 300 10.03 3.71 19.55
N GLY A 301 10.98 4.41 18.93
CA GLY A 301 12.06 5.11 19.62
C GLY A 301 11.66 6.41 20.29
N ALA A 302 10.69 7.15 19.71
CA ALA A 302 10.25 8.44 20.25
C ALA A 302 8.93 8.34 21.04
N ASP A 303 8.07 7.38 20.73
CA ASP A 303 6.72 7.35 21.31
C ASP A 303 6.53 6.22 22.34
N ALA A 304 6.96 4.99 22.04
CA ALA A 304 6.77 3.85 22.94
C ALA A 304 7.90 3.70 23.95
N PHE A 305 9.17 3.61 23.47
CA PHE A 305 10.32 3.26 24.30
C PHE A 305 10.62 4.23 25.45
N PRO A 306 10.63 5.58 25.27
CA PRO A 306 10.87 6.51 26.38
C PRO A 306 9.76 6.49 27.41
N LYS A 307 8.54 6.20 26.98
CA LYS A 307 7.36 6.22 27.85
C LYS A 307 7.18 4.93 28.66
N LEU A 308 7.90 3.87 28.31
CA LEU A 308 8.03 2.65 29.11
C LEU A 308 9.09 2.78 30.23
N GLY A 309 9.67 3.98 30.44
CA GLY A 309 10.63 4.25 31.51
C GLY A 309 12.06 3.82 31.27
N ARG A 310 12.38 3.41 30.03
CA ARG A 310 13.72 2.86 29.67
C ARG A 310 14.69 3.87 29.06
N SER A 311 14.28 5.12 28.80
CA SER A 311 15.18 6.17 28.32
C SER A 311 14.89 7.51 28.98
N LYS A 312 15.93 8.18 29.50
CA LYS A 312 15.83 9.53 30.07
C LYS A 312 15.78 10.64 29.02
N ASN A 313 16.13 10.34 27.75
CA ASN A 313 16.17 11.31 26.64
C ASN A 313 15.12 10.99 25.57
N PRO A 314 13.98 11.72 25.50
CA PRO A 314 12.95 11.50 24.50
C PRO A 314 13.38 11.88 23.07
N ASN A 315 14.51 12.57 22.90
CA ASN A 315 15.09 12.96 21.60
C ASN A 315 16.25 12.06 21.15
N SER A 316 16.41 10.89 21.74
CA SER A 316 17.49 9.95 21.41
C SER A 316 17.33 9.43 19.98
N THR A 317 18.19 9.88 19.07
CA THR A 317 18.31 9.35 17.71
C THR A 317 18.66 7.85 17.70
N LEU A 318 19.31 7.37 18.77
CA LEU A 318 19.65 5.96 18.93
C LEU A 318 18.40 5.08 19.05
N GLY A 319 17.41 5.47 19.85
CA GLY A 319 16.15 4.73 19.99
C GLY A 319 15.41 4.60 18.65
N VAL A 320 15.38 5.68 17.86
CA VAL A 320 14.78 5.65 16.51
C VAL A 320 15.56 4.72 15.58
N ARG A 321 16.90 4.77 15.59
CA ARG A 321 17.74 3.87 14.75
C ARG A 321 17.56 2.40 15.12
N ILE A 322 17.50 2.09 16.41
CA ILE A 322 17.21 0.72 16.89
C ILE A 322 15.82 0.28 16.42
N GLY A 323 14.81 1.14 16.55
CA GLY A 323 13.46 0.87 16.06
C GLY A 323 13.40 0.62 14.54
N VAL A 324 14.15 1.40 13.75
CA VAL A 324 14.29 1.18 12.30
C VAL A 324 14.92 -0.20 12.02
N LEU A 325 16.04 -0.52 12.68
CA LEU A 325 16.72 -1.81 12.47
C LEU A 325 15.82 -2.99 12.85
N CYS A 326 15.18 -2.94 14.00
CA CYS A 326 14.21 -3.96 14.41
C CYS A 326 13.07 -4.12 13.42
N SER A 327 12.54 -3.00 12.91
CA SER A 327 11.45 -3.03 11.91
C SER A 327 11.90 -3.67 10.60
N ILE A 328 13.12 -3.39 10.13
CA ILE A 328 13.69 -4.01 8.93
C ILE A 328 13.83 -5.52 9.13
N LEU A 329 14.39 -5.95 10.26
CA LEU A 329 14.57 -7.38 10.56
C LEU A 329 13.24 -8.12 10.65
N VAL A 330 12.27 -7.57 11.36
CA VAL A 330 10.93 -8.17 11.47
C VAL A 330 10.26 -8.25 10.10
N SER A 331 10.33 -7.18 9.30
CA SER A 331 9.77 -7.17 7.94
C SER A 331 10.46 -8.19 7.02
N TYR A 332 11.78 -8.35 7.15
CA TYR A 332 12.54 -9.36 6.41
C TYR A 332 12.08 -10.77 6.74
N VAL A 333 11.97 -11.10 8.04
CA VAL A 333 11.51 -12.42 8.49
C VAL A 333 10.08 -12.70 8.01
N ILE A 334 9.18 -11.72 8.14
CA ILE A 334 7.80 -11.86 7.61
C ILE A 334 7.86 -12.09 6.09
N CYS A 335 8.62 -11.28 5.34
CA CYS A 335 8.74 -11.41 3.89
C CYS A 335 9.25 -12.79 3.46
N TYR A 336 10.20 -13.34 4.20
CA TYR A 336 10.75 -14.68 3.93
C TYR A 336 9.68 -15.77 4.04
N THR A 337 8.71 -15.63 4.94
CA THR A 337 7.65 -16.62 5.19
C THR A 337 6.39 -16.40 4.34
N LEU A 338 6.25 -15.25 3.67
CA LEU A 338 5.07 -14.93 2.88
C LEU A 338 4.97 -15.79 1.63
N SER A 339 3.76 -16.27 1.34
CA SER A 339 3.43 -16.99 0.10
C SER A 339 3.47 -16.10 -1.14
N ALA A 340 3.38 -16.69 -2.33
CA ALA A 340 3.20 -15.99 -3.60
C ALA A 340 1.84 -15.24 -3.65
N SER A 341 1.75 -14.24 -4.52
CA SER A 341 0.52 -13.48 -4.81
C SER A 341 -0.11 -12.75 -3.61
N ILE A 342 0.73 -12.34 -2.61
CA ILE A 342 0.26 -11.67 -1.40
C ILE A 342 0.32 -10.14 -1.46
N ILE A 343 0.99 -9.55 -2.49
CA ILE A 343 1.33 -8.11 -2.49
C ILE A 343 0.08 -7.24 -2.35
N ALA A 344 -0.94 -7.46 -3.16
CA ALA A 344 -2.17 -6.67 -3.12
C ALA A 344 -2.94 -6.85 -1.81
N ARG A 345 -3.03 -8.10 -1.32
CA ARG A 345 -3.76 -8.45 -0.09
C ARG A 345 -3.09 -7.91 1.15
N GLY A 346 -1.79 -8.12 1.31
CA GLY A 346 -1.05 -7.63 2.47
C GLY A 346 -1.09 -6.09 2.58
N THR A 347 -1.09 -5.39 1.45
CA THR A 347 -1.35 -3.94 1.42
C THR A 347 -2.75 -3.60 1.94
N ALA A 348 -3.77 -4.29 1.45
CA ALA A 348 -5.16 -4.06 1.86
C ALA A 348 -5.40 -4.34 3.35
N LEU A 349 -4.75 -5.37 3.92
CA LEU A 349 -4.84 -5.70 5.34
C LEU A 349 -4.35 -4.55 6.23
N PHE A 350 -3.15 -4.03 5.96
CA PHE A 350 -2.63 -2.90 6.74
C PHE A 350 -3.46 -1.63 6.58
N MET A 351 -3.93 -1.34 5.37
CA MET A 351 -4.82 -0.20 5.13
C MET A 351 -6.16 -0.37 5.85
N GLY A 352 -6.70 -1.59 5.91
CA GLY A 352 -7.90 -1.92 6.69
C GLY A 352 -7.71 -1.66 8.19
N ILE A 353 -6.55 -2.02 8.76
CA ILE A 353 -6.19 -1.67 10.14
C ILE A 353 -6.17 -0.15 10.32
N CYS A 354 -5.57 0.60 9.40
CA CYS A 354 -5.55 2.06 9.47
C CYS A 354 -6.96 2.66 9.42
N ALA A 355 -7.83 2.14 8.54
CA ALA A 355 -9.22 2.59 8.41
C ALA A 355 -10.03 2.32 9.69
N ALA A 356 -9.98 1.11 10.21
CA ALA A 356 -10.79 0.71 11.35
C ALA A 356 -10.27 1.26 12.67
N THR A 357 -8.95 1.24 12.89
CA THR A 357 -8.35 1.61 14.18
C THR A 357 -8.09 3.12 14.29
N PHE A 358 -7.45 3.71 13.28
CA PHE A 358 -6.95 5.08 13.40
C PHE A 358 -7.92 6.13 12.90
N LEU A 359 -8.62 5.86 11.79
CA LEU A 359 -9.39 6.89 11.10
C LEU A 359 -10.50 7.51 11.95
N PRO A 360 -11.34 6.76 12.71
CA PRO A 360 -12.40 7.40 13.48
C PRO A 360 -11.86 8.37 14.54
N THR A 361 -10.84 7.94 15.30
CA THR A 361 -10.20 8.77 16.33
C THR A 361 -9.50 9.98 15.70
N TYR A 362 -8.83 9.80 14.57
CA TYR A 362 -8.15 10.87 13.85
C TYR A 362 -9.13 11.85 13.21
N PHE A 363 -10.20 11.37 12.57
CA PHE A 363 -11.27 12.22 12.04
C PHE A 363 -11.91 13.08 13.14
N CYS A 364 -12.26 12.47 14.26
CA CYS A 364 -12.83 13.19 15.40
C CYS A 364 -11.86 14.27 15.94
N SER A 365 -10.57 14.02 15.97
CA SER A 365 -9.57 15.02 16.43
C SER A 365 -9.53 16.27 15.53
N LEU A 366 -9.87 16.13 14.26
CA LEU A 366 -9.82 17.22 13.27
C LEU A 366 -11.15 17.96 13.10
N TYR A 367 -12.27 17.30 13.34
CA TYR A 367 -13.59 17.80 12.94
C TYR A 367 -14.60 17.90 14.08
N TRP A 368 -14.43 17.15 15.16
CA TRP A 368 -15.41 17.09 16.25
C TRP A 368 -14.86 17.62 17.58
N LYS A 369 -15.31 18.81 17.97
CA LYS A 369 -14.89 19.46 19.22
C LYS A 369 -15.33 18.71 20.48
N GLY A 370 -16.36 17.89 20.41
CA GLY A 370 -16.87 17.09 21.54
C GLY A 370 -16.19 15.72 21.71
N ALA A 371 -15.15 15.43 20.93
CA ALA A 371 -14.41 14.18 21.04
C ALA A 371 -13.69 14.08 22.38
N THR A 372 -14.02 13.01 23.14
CA THR A 372 -13.45 12.80 24.47
C THR A 372 -12.29 11.79 24.44
N ARG A 373 -11.42 11.83 25.45
CA ARG A 373 -10.33 10.86 25.62
C ARG A 373 -10.85 9.43 25.71
N GLN A 374 -11.96 9.22 26.44
CA GLN A 374 -12.56 7.88 26.61
C GLN A 374 -13.13 7.36 25.30
N GLY A 375 -13.87 8.21 24.55
CA GLY A 375 -14.38 7.84 23.24
C GLY A 375 -13.26 7.52 22.24
N ALA A 376 -12.17 8.27 22.27
CA ALA A 376 -11.00 8.00 21.44
C ALA A 376 -10.32 6.65 21.79
N LEU A 377 -10.15 6.34 23.08
CA LEU A 377 -9.63 5.04 23.53
C LEU A 377 -10.57 3.89 23.14
N ALA A 378 -11.86 4.04 23.36
CA ALA A 378 -12.85 3.03 22.98
C ALA A 378 -12.83 2.76 21.47
N SER A 379 -12.79 3.84 20.64
CA SER A 379 -12.70 3.73 19.19
C SER A 379 -11.44 2.97 18.73
N LEU A 380 -10.28 3.27 19.32
CA LEU A 380 -9.03 2.58 19.01
C LEU A 380 -9.07 1.09 19.37
N TRP A 381 -9.59 0.74 20.54
CA TRP A 381 -9.71 -0.65 20.97
C TRP A 381 -10.73 -1.42 20.13
N VAL A 382 -11.91 -0.85 19.91
CA VAL A 382 -12.95 -1.51 19.11
C VAL A 382 -12.48 -1.71 17.66
N GLY A 383 -11.91 -0.69 17.05
CA GLY A 383 -11.38 -0.78 15.69
C GLY A 383 -10.22 -1.77 15.57
N GLY A 384 -9.29 -1.77 16.54
CA GLY A 384 -8.17 -2.72 16.57
C GLY A 384 -8.62 -4.16 16.78
N LEU A 385 -9.52 -4.41 17.74
CA LEU A 385 -10.07 -5.74 18.01
C LEU A 385 -10.93 -6.24 16.84
N ALA A 386 -11.75 -5.38 16.23
CA ALA A 386 -12.56 -5.73 15.06
C ALA A 386 -11.66 -6.14 13.87
N SER A 387 -10.56 -5.39 13.62
CA SER A 387 -9.60 -5.73 12.58
C SER A 387 -8.92 -7.08 12.86
N LEU A 388 -8.49 -7.30 14.10
CA LEU A 388 -7.87 -8.56 14.51
C LEU A 388 -8.84 -9.73 14.39
N PHE A 389 -10.09 -9.54 14.84
CA PHE A 389 -11.14 -10.54 14.69
C PHE A 389 -11.40 -10.89 13.22
N ALA A 390 -11.51 -9.88 12.35
CA ALA A 390 -11.70 -10.12 10.93
C ALA A 390 -10.54 -10.92 10.31
N MET A 391 -9.29 -10.61 10.68
CA MET A 391 -8.11 -11.33 10.20
C MET A 391 -8.06 -12.79 10.69
N LEU A 392 -8.45 -13.04 11.93
CA LEU A 392 -8.34 -14.38 12.55
C LEU A 392 -9.52 -15.30 12.25
N PHE A 393 -10.69 -14.75 11.90
CA PHE A 393 -11.94 -15.51 11.83
C PHE A 393 -12.74 -15.33 10.54
N LEU A 394 -12.54 -14.24 9.79
CA LEU A 394 -13.34 -13.95 8.59
C LEU A 394 -12.55 -14.06 7.28
N HIS A 395 -11.26 -13.73 7.30
CA HIS A 395 -10.41 -13.78 6.11
C HIS A 395 -9.75 -15.16 5.98
N LYS A 396 -10.28 -16.03 5.12
CA LYS A 396 -9.84 -17.41 4.96
C LYS A 396 -8.34 -17.59 4.77
N ALA A 397 -7.75 -16.74 3.96
CA ALA A 397 -6.35 -16.84 3.64
C ALA A 397 -5.39 -16.42 4.77
N GLU A 398 -5.86 -15.65 5.71
CA GLU A 398 -5.12 -15.26 6.92
C GLU A 398 -5.50 -16.17 8.11
N ALA A 399 -6.77 -16.51 8.25
CA ALA A 399 -7.27 -17.34 9.34
C ALA A 399 -6.81 -18.82 9.24
N ALA A 400 -6.83 -19.38 8.03
CA ALA A 400 -6.47 -20.80 7.81
C ALA A 400 -5.03 -21.13 8.21
N PRO A 401 -3.98 -20.33 7.85
CA PRO A 401 -2.61 -20.59 8.31
C PRO A 401 -2.43 -20.45 9.82
N VAL A 402 -3.17 -19.56 10.46
CA VAL A 402 -3.12 -19.37 11.92
C VAL A 402 -3.81 -20.52 12.65
N GLY A 403 -4.85 -21.11 12.05
CA GLY A 403 -5.55 -22.27 12.56
C GLY A 403 -6.39 -22.04 13.81
N LEU A 404 -6.49 -20.79 14.30
CA LEU A 404 -7.24 -20.46 15.54
C LEU A 404 -8.74 -20.69 15.34
N CYS A 405 -9.31 -20.28 14.22
CA CYS A 405 -10.72 -20.51 13.90
C CYS A 405 -11.03 -22.01 13.82
N LYS A 406 -10.15 -22.79 13.21
CA LYS A 406 -10.28 -24.24 13.13
C LYS A 406 -10.19 -24.91 14.50
N ALA A 407 -9.29 -24.44 15.37
CA ALA A 407 -9.15 -24.97 16.72
C ALA A 407 -10.37 -24.68 17.62
N LEU A 408 -11.02 -23.53 17.46
CA LEU A 408 -12.14 -23.11 18.29
C LEU A 408 -13.52 -23.55 17.75
N PHE A 409 -13.69 -23.52 16.42
CA PHE A 409 -14.99 -23.70 15.78
C PHE A 409 -15.03 -24.86 14.78
N GLY A 410 -13.91 -25.59 14.57
CA GLY A 410 -13.82 -26.71 13.63
C GLY A 410 -13.86 -26.31 12.14
N GLN A 411 -13.87 -25.02 11.84
CA GLN A 411 -13.95 -24.46 10.47
C GLN A 411 -12.77 -23.53 10.21
N ASP A 412 -12.30 -23.47 8.96
CA ASP A 412 -11.18 -22.57 8.62
C ASP A 412 -11.56 -21.09 8.75
N VAL A 413 -12.83 -20.73 8.56
CA VAL A 413 -13.41 -19.39 8.75
C VAL A 413 -14.86 -19.48 9.21
N LEU A 414 -15.35 -18.43 9.87
CA LEU A 414 -16.75 -18.36 10.32
C LEU A 414 -17.73 -18.09 9.17
N ILE A 415 -17.29 -17.33 8.17
CA ILE A 415 -18.10 -16.94 7.02
C ILE A 415 -17.27 -17.14 5.76
N ASP A 416 -17.62 -18.13 4.94
CA ASP A 416 -16.90 -18.45 3.70
C ASP A 416 -17.34 -17.55 2.53
N VAL A 417 -17.08 -16.26 2.67
CA VAL A 417 -17.38 -15.23 1.65
C VAL A 417 -16.10 -14.56 1.13
N TYR A 418 -14.99 -14.67 1.85
CA TYR A 418 -13.71 -14.01 1.56
C TYR A 418 -12.60 -14.98 1.21
#